data_475140cf4e2dbacc6b4968321ac833f0
#
_entry.id   475140cf4e2dbacc6b4968321ac833f0
#
_cell.length_a   1.000
_cell.length_b   1.000
_cell.length_c   1.000
_cell.angle_alpha   90.00
_cell.angle_beta   90.00
_cell.angle_gamma   90.00
#
_symmetry.space_group_name_H-M   'P 1'
#
loop_
_entity.id
_entity.type
_entity.pdbx_description
1 polymer ?
#
loop_
_entity_poly.entity_id
_entity_poly.type
_entity_poly.pdbx_seq_one_letter_code
_entity_poly.pdbx_strand_id
1 'polypeptide(L)'
;MILNLDAKFPKEVLDMNASADDRYIYCVTEKSIKIYDTEEKAIIHELKKTGNARTAVSGDGRFLGCACPVRGAVQVTIYDTREGYEEAFKTVCPGEDSTVYPCFSFDSRFMMICNGEIQEKVWAIDILNKKCECMYQCEEQTIVTNIDSDEFGILLSICHVGSLAQKSCHVYFKTATSKPKIIPFDFQNIKDDFYRRCGERLIFETHWLEKSKALIMYEARGWNEAFQVVDFETIDKITPSVLYEIPYRMNSGIRLSKNRKYAACIASDFHEEKRKVEQRAYVFQTHDGQAKLSRLMNTIWNVSFLNEKDELLISGDAAESISFASDAKGDVMI
;
A
#
# COMPACT_ATOMS: atom_id res chain seq x y z
N MET A 1 8.94 -22.52 -3.06
CA MET A 1 10.42 -22.59 -3.21
C MET A 1 10.99 -21.28 -2.70
N ILE A 2 11.97 -21.27 -1.82
CA ILE A 2 12.64 -20.08 -1.33
C ILE A 2 13.88 -19.87 -2.20
N LEU A 3 13.95 -18.73 -2.89
CA LEU A 3 15.14 -18.31 -3.61
C LEU A 3 15.78 -17.18 -2.81
N ASN A 4 17.01 -17.37 -2.36
CA ASN A 4 17.80 -16.27 -1.82
C ASN A 4 18.14 -15.34 -2.99
N LEU A 5 17.71 -14.10 -2.91
CA LEU A 5 18.14 -13.08 -3.83
C LEU A 5 19.64 -12.83 -3.60
N ASP A 6 20.38 -12.74 -4.69
CA ASP A 6 21.84 -12.68 -4.69
C ASP A 6 22.37 -11.61 -3.71
N ALA A 7 23.61 -11.77 -3.25
CA ALA A 7 24.32 -10.84 -2.37
C ALA A 7 24.37 -9.38 -2.87
N LYS A 8 24.00 -9.13 -4.12
CA LYS A 8 23.88 -7.80 -4.73
C LYS A 8 22.55 -7.08 -4.45
N PHE A 9 21.52 -7.79 -3.95
CA PHE A 9 20.27 -7.14 -3.61
C PHE A 9 20.46 -6.20 -2.40
N PRO A 10 19.90 -4.98 -2.43
CA PRO A 10 20.04 -4.05 -1.32
C PRO A 10 19.47 -4.63 -0.02
N LYS A 11 20.20 -4.52 1.10
CA LYS A 11 19.77 -5.08 2.38
C LYS A 11 18.79 -4.15 3.12
N GLU A 12 19.04 -2.85 3.10
CA GLU A 12 18.23 -1.86 3.83
C GLU A 12 17.27 -1.17 2.86
N VAL A 13 16.13 -1.81 2.60
CA VAL A 13 15.11 -1.31 1.68
C VAL A 13 13.94 -0.74 2.47
N LEU A 14 13.74 0.59 2.36
CA LEU A 14 12.69 1.33 3.06
C LEU A 14 11.33 1.21 2.36
N ASP A 15 11.35 1.06 1.03
CA ASP A 15 10.18 0.81 0.21
C ASP A 15 10.58 -0.01 -1.02
N MET A 16 9.66 -0.84 -1.53
CA MET A 16 9.95 -1.76 -2.62
C MET A 16 8.74 -1.95 -3.49
N ASN A 17 8.92 -1.82 -4.80
CA ASN A 17 7.89 -2.06 -5.80
C ASN A 17 8.47 -2.81 -6.99
N ALA A 18 7.69 -3.68 -7.62
CA ALA A 18 8.06 -4.36 -8.84
C ALA A 18 7.55 -3.59 -10.07
N SER A 19 8.26 -3.69 -11.19
CA SER A 19 7.75 -3.25 -12.49
C SER A 19 6.56 -4.11 -12.92
N ALA A 20 5.78 -3.64 -13.90
CA ALA A 20 4.58 -4.33 -14.36
C ALA A 20 4.87 -5.73 -14.93
N ASP A 21 6.07 -5.97 -15.43
CA ASP A 21 6.56 -7.23 -16.03
C ASP A 21 7.44 -8.06 -15.09
N ASP A 22 7.58 -7.65 -13.82
CA ASP A 22 8.45 -8.26 -12.81
C ASP A 22 9.94 -8.31 -13.13
N ARG A 23 10.36 -7.67 -14.20
CA ARG A 23 11.76 -7.64 -14.57
C ARG A 23 12.58 -6.76 -13.63
N TYR A 24 12.03 -5.63 -13.21
CA TYR A 24 12.73 -4.68 -12.36
C TYR A 24 12.11 -4.56 -10.99
N ILE A 25 12.95 -4.49 -9.96
CA ILE A 25 12.56 -4.19 -8.59
C ILE A 25 13.15 -2.83 -8.22
N TYR A 26 12.29 -1.90 -7.85
CA TYR A 26 12.64 -0.55 -7.39
C TYR A 26 12.84 -0.57 -5.88
N CYS A 27 14.09 -0.56 -5.44
CA CYS A 27 14.47 -0.64 -4.04
C CYS A 27 14.81 0.75 -3.51
N VAL A 28 13.96 1.31 -2.69
CA VAL A 28 14.21 2.60 -2.03
C VAL A 28 15.10 2.37 -0.82
N THR A 29 16.29 2.94 -0.85
CA THR A 29 17.22 2.95 0.28
C THR A 29 17.23 4.34 0.92
N GLU A 30 18.01 4.57 1.96
CA GLU A 30 18.15 5.88 2.59
C GLU A 30 18.60 6.98 1.60
N LYS A 31 19.49 6.65 0.67
CA LYS A 31 20.18 7.63 -0.19
C LYS A 31 19.73 7.62 -1.65
N SER A 32 19.15 6.54 -2.11
CA SER A 32 18.85 6.34 -3.52
C SER A 32 17.71 5.37 -3.77
N ILE A 33 17.21 5.35 -5.00
CA ILE A 33 16.37 4.27 -5.52
C ILE A 33 17.29 3.41 -6.41
N LYS A 34 17.49 2.17 -6.02
CA LYS A 34 18.27 1.21 -6.79
C LYS A 34 17.35 0.34 -7.62
N ILE A 35 17.66 0.19 -8.88
CA ILE A 35 16.88 -0.61 -9.83
C ILE A 35 17.62 -1.92 -10.02
N TYR A 36 17.00 -2.97 -9.49
CA TYR A 36 17.53 -4.32 -9.58
C TYR A 36 16.85 -5.06 -10.72
N ASP A 37 17.63 -5.61 -11.65
CA ASP A 37 17.16 -6.47 -12.73
C ASP A 37 17.14 -7.93 -12.24
N THR A 38 15.95 -8.55 -12.29
CA THR A 38 15.73 -9.92 -11.79
C THR A 38 16.35 -10.99 -12.70
N GLU A 39 16.53 -10.69 -13.99
CA GLU A 39 17.17 -11.59 -14.96
C GLU A 39 18.69 -11.52 -14.86
N GLU A 40 19.24 -10.30 -14.85
CA GLU A 40 20.69 -10.09 -14.73
C GLU A 40 21.20 -10.29 -13.29
N LYS A 41 20.29 -10.32 -12.31
CA LYS A 41 20.58 -10.40 -10.86
C LYS A 41 21.58 -9.33 -10.42
N ALA A 42 21.37 -8.12 -10.89
CA ALA A 42 22.28 -7.00 -10.66
C ALA A 42 21.52 -5.68 -10.51
N ILE A 43 22.13 -4.72 -9.79
CA ILE A 43 21.69 -3.33 -9.82
C ILE A 43 22.17 -2.72 -11.14
N ILE A 44 21.23 -2.33 -12.00
CA ILE A 44 21.52 -1.79 -13.32
C ILE A 44 21.49 -0.26 -13.34
N HIS A 45 20.78 0.35 -12.41
CA HIS A 45 20.65 1.81 -12.35
C HIS A 45 20.46 2.30 -10.90
N GLU A 46 20.83 3.55 -10.65
CA GLU A 46 20.70 4.19 -9.35
C GLU A 46 20.25 5.64 -9.52
N LEU A 47 19.06 5.95 -8.98
CA LEU A 47 18.50 7.31 -8.95
C LEU A 47 18.80 7.95 -7.61
N LYS A 48 19.49 9.09 -7.61
CA LYS A 48 19.78 9.83 -6.39
C LYS A 48 18.49 10.49 -5.85
N LYS A 49 18.32 10.45 -4.55
CA LYS A 49 17.23 11.12 -3.84
C LYS A 49 17.70 11.70 -2.52
N THR A 50 16.89 12.56 -1.95
CA THR A 50 17.10 13.12 -0.60
C THR A 50 15.90 12.75 0.27
N GLY A 51 16.15 12.32 1.52
CA GLY A 51 15.11 11.99 2.48
C GLY A 51 14.44 10.63 2.28
N ASN A 52 13.44 10.33 3.12
CA ASN A 52 12.68 9.08 3.08
C ASN A 52 11.61 9.16 1.98
N ALA A 53 11.86 8.51 0.87
CA ALA A 53 10.93 8.48 -0.24
C ALA A 53 10.00 7.27 -0.18
N ARG A 54 8.84 7.43 -0.82
CA ARG A 54 7.95 6.33 -1.20
C ARG A 54 7.84 6.33 -2.71
N THR A 55 7.64 5.16 -3.28
CA THR A 55 7.53 5.00 -4.72
C THR A 55 6.21 4.37 -5.12
N ALA A 56 5.80 4.63 -6.35
CA ALA A 56 4.71 3.92 -7.01
C ALA A 56 5.09 3.69 -8.47
N VAL A 57 4.54 2.64 -9.06
CA VAL A 57 4.72 2.31 -10.47
C VAL A 57 3.38 2.45 -11.18
N SER A 58 3.37 3.07 -12.36
CA SER A 58 2.15 3.18 -13.15
C SER A 58 1.69 1.80 -13.66
N GLY A 59 0.39 1.62 -13.84
CA GLY A 59 -0.19 0.34 -14.26
C GLY A 59 0.34 -0.17 -15.60
N ASP A 60 0.72 0.73 -16.51
CA ASP A 60 1.36 0.42 -17.79
C ASP A 60 2.88 0.22 -17.70
N GLY A 61 3.46 0.36 -16.52
CA GLY A 61 4.90 0.22 -16.25
C GLY A 61 5.78 1.33 -16.79
N ARG A 62 5.20 2.36 -17.43
CA ARG A 62 5.98 3.44 -18.06
C ARG A 62 6.58 4.41 -17.06
N PHE A 63 5.89 4.67 -15.96
CA PHE A 63 6.33 5.70 -15.02
C PHE A 63 6.66 5.12 -13.65
N LEU A 64 7.79 5.56 -13.12
CA LEU A 64 8.16 5.40 -11.72
C LEU A 64 8.01 6.76 -11.02
N GLY A 65 7.05 6.84 -10.11
CA GLY A 65 6.84 8.02 -9.28
C GLY A 65 7.62 7.90 -7.96
N CYS A 66 8.27 8.96 -7.57
CA CYS A 66 9.00 9.08 -6.30
C CYS A 66 8.50 10.30 -5.55
N ALA A 67 7.89 10.08 -4.39
CA ALA A 67 7.45 11.13 -3.47
C ALA A 67 8.38 11.19 -2.27
N CYS A 68 9.06 12.31 -2.09
CA CYS A 68 10.11 12.48 -1.10
C CYS A 68 9.77 13.66 -0.17
N PRO A 69 9.53 13.43 1.13
CA PRO A 69 9.36 14.51 2.08
C PRO A 69 10.59 15.43 2.10
N VAL A 70 10.37 16.73 1.99
CA VAL A 70 11.37 17.76 2.13
C VAL A 70 10.85 18.81 3.11
N ARG A 71 11.70 19.75 3.54
CA ARG A 71 11.26 20.73 4.54
C ARG A 71 10.04 21.52 4.05
N GLY A 72 8.91 21.36 4.71
CA GLY A 72 7.66 22.09 4.43
C GLY A 72 6.92 21.67 3.17
N ALA A 73 7.30 20.53 2.57
CA ALA A 73 6.69 20.09 1.33
C ALA A 73 7.00 18.61 1.03
N VAL A 74 6.36 18.09 -0.02
CA VAL A 74 6.75 16.82 -0.66
C VAL A 74 7.21 17.10 -2.08
N GLN A 75 8.45 16.74 -2.37
CA GLN A 75 8.97 16.75 -3.74
C GLN A 75 8.54 15.48 -4.45
N VAL A 76 7.89 15.62 -5.58
CA VAL A 76 7.51 14.51 -6.46
C VAL A 76 8.34 14.56 -7.72
N THR A 77 8.95 13.44 -8.06
CA THR A 77 9.68 13.25 -9.32
C THR A 77 9.09 12.04 -10.04
N ILE A 78 8.76 12.22 -11.29
CA ILE A 78 8.27 11.16 -12.19
C ILE A 78 9.38 10.84 -13.17
N TYR A 79 9.79 9.58 -13.23
CA TYR A 79 10.78 9.07 -14.17
C TYR A 79 10.10 8.26 -15.27
N ASP A 80 10.50 8.46 -16.52
CA ASP A 80 10.08 7.60 -17.64
C ASP A 80 11.01 6.39 -17.73
N THR A 81 10.48 5.22 -17.44
CA THR A 81 11.27 3.97 -17.41
C THR A 81 11.74 3.54 -18.80
N ARG A 82 11.00 3.94 -19.85
CA ARG A 82 11.31 3.62 -21.26
C ARG A 82 12.42 4.50 -21.83
N GLU A 83 12.61 5.68 -21.26
CA GLU A 83 13.68 6.62 -21.62
C GLU A 83 14.88 6.54 -20.67
N GLY A 84 15.18 5.35 -20.15
CA GLY A 84 16.34 5.13 -19.29
C GLY A 84 16.23 5.83 -17.93
N TYR A 85 15.02 6.00 -17.42
CA TYR A 85 14.74 6.69 -16.15
C TYR A 85 15.04 8.20 -16.18
N GLU A 86 14.87 8.83 -17.33
CA GLU A 86 14.92 10.29 -17.40
C GLU A 86 13.77 10.93 -16.62
N GLU A 87 14.02 12.11 -16.05
CA GLU A 87 13.03 12.89 -15.34
C GLU A 87 11.97 13.45 -16.31
N ALA A 88 10.81 12.81 -16.35
CA ALA A 88 9.69 13.25 -17.17
C ALA A 88 9.02 14.51 -16.60
N PHE A 89 8.88 14.57 -15.27
CA PHE A 89 8.29 15.71 -14.57
C PHE A 89 8.73 15.76 -13.11
N LYS A 90 8.90 16.98 -12.60
CA LYS A 90 9.19 17.24 -11.19
C LYS A 90 8.36 18.40 -10.68
N THR A 91 7.82 18.26 -9.49
CA THR A 91 7.01 19.29 -8.82
C THR A 91 7.20 19.22 -7.31
N VAL A 92 6.68 20.24 -6.63
CA VAL A 92 6.68 20.32 -5.17
C VAL A 92 5.25 20.58 -4.72
N CYS A 93 4.72 19.68 -3.88
CA CYS A 93 3.42 19.79 -3.26
C CYS A 93 3.58 20.39 -1.86
N PRO A 94 2.99 21.57 -1.58
CA PRO A 94 3.08 22.18 -0.26
C PRO A 94 2.44 21.31 0.84
N GLY A 95 3.01 21.33 2.03
CA GLY A 95 2.52 20.64 3.21
C GLY A 95 3.55 19.65 3.76
N GLU A 96 3.76 19.70 5.05
CA GLU A 96 4.68 18.77 5.75
C GLU A 96 3.99 17.45 5.99
N ASP A 97 4.69 16.35 5.72
CA ASP A 97 4.31 15.03 6.19
C ASP A 97 5.51 14.10 6.22
N SER A 98 5.53 13.24 7.21
CA SER A 98 6.48 12.15 7.31
C SER A 98 6.03 10.90 6.55
N THR A 99 4.74 10.77 6.27
CA THR A 99 4.14 9.61 5.64
C THR A 99 3.42 10.02 4.36
N VAL A 100 3.95 9.59 3.22
CA VAL A 100 3.39 9.88 1.90
C VAL A 100 2.88 8.57 1.30
N TYR A 101 1.65 8.58 0.79
CA TYR A 101 1.03 7.44 0.10
C TYR A 101 0.91 7.76 -1.40
N PRO A 102 1.91 7.42 -2.22
CA PRO A 102 1.83 7.60 -3.65
C PRO A 102 1.00 6.50 -4.30
N CYS A 103 0.12 6.87 -5.23
CA CYS A 103 -0.69 5.96 -6.01
C CYS A 103 -0.85 6.52 -7.43
N PHE A 104 -0.75 5.67 -8.46
CA PHE A 104 -1.11 6.07 -9.82
C PHE A 104 -2.59 5.83 -10.07
N SER A 105 -3.22 6.68 -10.88
CA SER A 105 -4.53 6.39 -11.46
C SER A 105 -4.44 5.18 -12.40
N PHE A 106 -5.54 4.46 -12.53
CA PHE A 106 -5.61 3.25 -13.37
C PHE A 106 -5.15 3.51 -14.82
N ASP A 107 -5.49 4.68 -15.37
CA ASP A 107 -5.08 5.11 -16.70
C ASP A 107 -3.63 5.59 -16.79
N SER A 108 -2.86 5.50 -15.70
CA SER A 108 -1.45 5.91 -15.60
C SER A 108 -1.19 7.40 -15.89
N ARG A 109 -2.24 8.22 -16.01
CA ARG A 109 -2.12 9.64 -16.32
C ARG A 109 -1.78 10.50 -15.12
N PHE A 110 -2.34 10.15 -13.96
CA PHE A 110 -2.16 10.91 -12.73
C PHE A 110 -1.37 10.12 -11.71
N MET A 111 -0.47 10.78 -11.01
CA MET A 111 0.05 10.30 -9.75
C MET A 111 -0.61 11.10 -8.63
N MET A 112 -1.17 10.40 -7.66
CA MET A 112 -1.77 11.01 -6.47
C MET A 112 -0.84 10.81 -5.28
N ILE A 113 -0.76 11.82 -4.43
CA ILE A 113 -0.07 11.73 -3.14
C ILE A 113 -0.94 12.35 -2.05
N CYS A 114 -0.84 11.80 -0.85
CA CYS A 114 -1.38 12.43 0.34
C CYS A 114 -0.25 13.08 1.14
N ASN A 115 -0.45 14.32 1.58
CA ASN A 115 0.46 15.02 2.49
C ASN A 115 -0.30 16.05 3.31
N GLY A 116 0.41 16.77 4.17
CA GLY A 116 -0.11 17.78 5.07
C GLY A 116 0.36 17.51 6.49
N GLU A 117 0.08 18.39 7.44
CA GLU A 117 0.50 18.24 8.83
C GLU A 117 -0.04 16.94 9.46
N ILE A 118 -1.23 16.53 9.04
CA ILE A 118 -1.92 15.29 9.47
C ILE A 118 -2.51 14.54 8.27
N GLN A 119 -1.83 14.51 7.12
CA GLN A 119 -2.32 13.81 5.91
C GLN A 119 -3.68 14.32 5.40
N GLU A 120 -3.85 15.61 5.39
CA GLU A 120 -5.15 16.27 5.12
C GLU A 120 -5.38 16.64 3.66
N LYS A 121 -4.34 16.59 2.81
CA LYS A 121 -4.43 17.01 1.41
C LYS A 121 -4.06 15.89 0.47
N VAL A 122 -4.85 15.75 -0.59
CA VAL A 122 -4.53 14.88 -1.72
C VAL A 122 -4.23 15.73 -2.94
N TRP A 123 -3.05 15.55 -3.49
CA TRP A 123 -2.60 16.21 -4.71
C TRP A 123 -2.68 15.25 -5.88
N ALA A 124 -3.18 15.73 -7.01
CA ALA A 124 -3.15 15.02 -8.29
C ALA A 124 -2.11 15.70 -9.20
N ILE A 125 -1.15 14.90 -9.65
CA ILE A 125 -0.08 15.32 -10.56
C ILE A 125 -0.41 14.78 -11.94
N ASP A 126 -0.86 15.65 -12.85
CA ASP A 126 -1.11 15.31 -14.27
C ASP A 126 0.23 15.27 -15.01
N ILE A 127 0.65 14.06 -15.35
CA ILE A 127 1.96 13.81 -15.97
C ILE A 127 2.02 14.39 -17.38
N LEU A 128 0.94 14.27 -18.14
CA LEU A 128 0.88 14.74 -19.54
C LEU A 128 0.89 16.27 -19.63
N ASN A 129 0.10 16.91 -18.78
CA ASN A 129 -0.01 18.38 -18.77
C ASN A 129 1.02 19.06 -17.87
N LYS A 130 1.84 18.28 -17.13
CA LYS A 130 2.86 18.76 -16.18
C LYS A 130 2.27 19.74 -15.15
N LYS A 131 1.12 19.37 -14.56
CA LYS A 131 0.40 20.17 -13.57
C LYS A 131 0.27 19.41 -12.27
N CYS A 132 0.25 20.16 -11.17
CA CYS A 132 -0.05 19.63 -9.84
C CYS A 132 -1.17 20.47 -9.23
N GLU A 133 -2.25 19.82 -8.84
CA GLU A 133 -3.44 20.48 -8.29
C GLU A 133 -3.92 19.74 -7.04
N CYS A 134 -4.46 20.48 -6.07
CA CYS A 134 -5.10 19.88 -4.91
C CYS A 134 -6.42 19.25 -5.34
N MET A 135 -6.46 17.92 -5.31
CA MET A 135 -7.62 17.13 -5.70
C MET A 135 -8.68 17.07 -4.57
N TYR A 136 -8.21 16.98 -3.33
CA TYR A 136 -9.06 16.90 -2.16
C TYR A 136 -8.39 17.53 -0.94
N GLN A 137 -9.19 18.21 -0.12
CA GLN A 137 -8.82 18.75 1.17
C GLN A 137 -9.75 18.16 2.21
N CYS A 138 -9.19 17.46 3.19
CA CYS A 138 -9.95 16.93 4.32
C CYS A 138 -10.58 18.03 5.18
N GLU A 139 -11.67 17.70 5.84
CA GLU A 139 -12.23 18.51 6.91
C GLU A 139 -11.32 18.49 8.14
N GLU A 140 -11.53 19.43 9.05
CA GLU A 140 -10.79 19.51 10.30
C GLU A 140 -10.86 18.20 11.09
N GLN A 141 -9.72 17.76 11.63
CA GLN A 141 -9.58 16.51 12.39
C GLN A 141 -9.83 15.22 11.59
N THR A 142 -9.79 15.27 10.26
CA THR A 142 -9.83 14.06 9.44
C THR A 142 -8.53 13.86 8.67
N ILE A 143 -8.14 12.61 8.46
CA ILE A 143 -6.92 12.24 7.76
C ILE A 143 -7.22 11.25 6.64
N VAL A 144 -6.44 11.30 5.59
CA VAL A 144 -6.43 10.26 4.56
C VAL A 144 -5.55 9.10 5.04
N THR A 145 -6.12 7.93 5.17
CA THR A 145 -5.39 6.74 5.58
C THR A 145 -4.94 5.88 4.40
N ASN A 146 -5.67 5.96 3.29
CA ASN A 146 -5.27 5.26 2.06
C ASN A 146 -5.81 5.97 0.80
N ILE A 147 -5.09 5.79 -0.30
CA ILE A 147 -5.50 6.12 -1.67
C ILE A 147 -5.35 4.85 -2.50
N ASP A 148 -6.42 4.38 -3.11
CA ASP A 148 -6.36 3.28 -4.06
C ASP A 148 -7.10 3.63 -5.35
N SER A 149 -6.66 3.06 -6.47
CA SER A 149 -7.20 3.32 -7.79
C SER A 149 -7.27 2.05 -8.63
N ASP A 150 -8.38 1.88 -9.32
CA ASP A 150 -8.56 0.84 -10.32
C ASP A 150 -9.44 1.35 -11.48
N GLU A 151 -9.95 0.44 -12.32
CA GLU A 151 -10.82 0.78 -13.46
C GLU A 151 -12.15 1.43 -13.05
N PHE A 152 -12.60 1.22 -11.80
CA PHE A 152 -13.84 1.83 -11.28
C PHE A 152 -13.63 3.28 -10.85
N GLY A 153 -12.42 3.64 -10.48
CA GLY A 153 -12.06 4.99 -10.06
C GLY A 153 -11.08 5.03 -8.91
N ILE A 154 -11.03 6.19 -8.27
CA ILE A 154 -10.13 6.49 -7.15
C ILE A 154 -10.95 6.50 -5.88
N LEU A 155 -10.47 5.82 -4.85
CA LEU A 155 -11.09 5.75 -3.54
C LEU A 155 -10.11 6.24 -2.47
N LEU A 156 -10.56 7.20 -1.68
CA LEU A 156 -9.85 7.66 -0.50
C LEU A 156 -10.53 7.09 0.75
N SER A 157 -9.75 6.60 1.68
CA SER A 157 -10.21 6.26 3.03
C SER A 157 -9.94 7.45 3.95
N ILE A 158 -10.98 8.00 4.54
CA ILE A 158 -10.92 9.18 5.40
C ILE A 158 -11.32 8.80 6.82
N CYS A 159 -10.42 8.93 7.77
CA CYS A 159 -10.67 8.63 9.17
C CYS A 159 -10.67 9.90 10.02
N HIS A 160 -11.57 9.98 11.00
CA HIS A 160 -11.60 11.06 11.97
C HIS A 160 -10.59 10.77 13.11
N VAL A 161 -9.73 11.73 13.40
CA VAL A 161 -8.73 11.64 14.47
C VAL A 161 -9.35 12.11 15.78
N GLY A 162 -10.19 11.28 16.42
CA GLY A 162 -10.83 11.62 17.69
C GLY A 162 -12.05 10.75 17.98
N SER A 163 -12.87 11.17 18.96
CA SER A 163 -14.04 10.41 19.44
C SER A 163 -15.23 10.33 18.46
N LEU A 164 -15.13 10.92 17.28
CA LEU A 164 -16.24 10.99 16.32
C LEU A 164 -15.96 10.11 15.08
N ALA A 165 -15.77 8.81 15.30
CA ALA A 165 -15.66 7.83 14.21
C ALA A 165 -16.78 7.97 13.14
N GLN A 166 -17.94 8.48 13.55
CA GLN A 166 -19.11 8.75 12.69
C GLN A 166 -18.83 9.75 11.54
N LYS A 167 -17.75 10.54 11.61
CA LYS A 167 -17.32 11.44 10.54
C LYS A 167 -16.39 10.77 9.52
N SER A 168 -16.01 9.53 9.76
CA SER A 168 -15.19 8.78 8.80
C SER A 168 -16.02 8.44 7.56
N CYS A 169 -15.38 8.47 6.40
CA CYS A 169 -16.07 8.25 5.13
C CYS A 169 -15.11 7.73 4.05
N HIS A 170 -15.68 7.23 2.98
CA HIS A 170 -14.97 7.10 1.73
C HIS A 170 -15.21 8.33 0.85
N VAL A 171 -14.21 8.74 0.11
CA VAL A 171 -14.36 9.77 -0.93
C VAL A 171 -14.00 9.14 -2.26
N TYR A 172 -14.99 9.06 -3.13
CA TYR A 172 -14.88 8.47 -4.46
C TYR A 172 -14.75 9.53 -5.54
N PHE A 173 -13.86 9.26 -6.47
CA PHE A 173 -13.70 10.03 -7.71
C PHE A 173 -13.75 9.09 -8.90
N LYS A 174 -14.54 9.40 -9.91
CA LYS A 174 -14.53 8.62 -11.14
C LYS A 174 -13.19 8.74 -11.88
N THR A 175 -12.62 9.93 -11.86
CA THR A 175 -11.27 10.25 -12.36
C THR A 175 -10.65 11.31 -11.46
N ALA A 176 -9.33 11.50 -11.49
CA ALA A 176 -8.64 12.50 -10.67
C ALA A 176 -9.15 13.95 -10.85
N THR A 177 -9.84 14.24 -11.94
CA THR A 177 -10.43 15.56 -12.24
C THR A 177 -11.95 15.64 -12.05
N SER A 178 -12.58 14.53 -11.65
CA SER A 178 -14.04 14.53 -11.41
C SER A 178 -14.37 15.14 -10.04
N LYS A 179 -15.64 15.51 -9.86
CA LYS A 179 -16.13 15.94 -8.56
C LYS A 179 -16.14 14.77 -7.58
N PRO A 180 -15.75 14.98 -6.32
CA PRO A 180 -15.80 13.95 -5.30
C PRO A 180 -17.24 13.58 -4.96
N LYS A 181 -17.44 12.32 -4.61
CA LYS A 181 -18.65 11.81 -3.99
C LYS A 181 -18.30 11.26 -2.63
N ILE A 182 -18.90 11.83 -1.60
CA ILE A 182 -18.71 11.38 -0.21
C ILE A 182 -19.66 10.22 0.03
N ILE A 183 -19.12 9.10 0.53
CA ILE A 183 -19.84 7.90 0.92
C ILE A 183 -19.64 7.75 2.42
N PRO A 184 -20.66 8.04 3.24
CA PRO A 184 -20.56 7.87 4.69
C PRO A 184 -20.15 6.44 5.03
N PHE A 185 -19.27 6.31 6.00
CA PHE A 185 -18.88 4.99 6.47
C PHE A 185 -19.97 4.45 7.40
N ASP A 186 -20.53 3.29 7.07
CA ASP A 186 -21.59 2.65 7.88
C ASP A 186 -20.97 1.68 8.89
N PHE A 187 -20.78 2.16 10.11
CA PHE A 187 -20.28 1.34 11.21
C PHE A 187 -21.29 0.31 11.72
N GLN A 188 -22.59 0.44 11.39
CA GLN A 188 -23.61 -0.49 11.89
C GLN A 188 -23.49 -1.88 11.28
N ASN A 189 -22.85 -1.98 10.12
CA ASN A 189 -22.57 -3.25 9.46
C ASN A 189 -21.32 -3.97 9.99
N ILE A 190 -20.52 -3.32 10.84
CA ILE A 190 -19.45 -3.99 11.57
C ILE A 190 -20.10 -4.68 12.75
N LYS A 191 -19.92 -6.01 12.89
CA LYS A 191 -20.48 -6.75 14.03
C LYS A 191 -20.19 -6.01 15.34
N ASP A 192 -21.21 -5.78 16.13
CA ASP A 192 -21.18 -5.05 17.40
C ASP A 192 -19.98 -5.38 18.30
N ASP A 193 -19.53 -6.64 18.27
CA ASP A 193 -18.41 -7.12 19.05
C ASP A 193 -17.06 -6.55 18.63
N PHE A 194 -16.82 -6.36 17.33
CA PHE A 194 -15.56 -5.80 16.86
C PHE A 194 -15.51 -4.30 17.15
N TYR A 195 -16.60 -3.59 16.89
CA TYR A 195 -16.70 -2.17 17.19
C TYR A 195 -16.56 -1.87 18.70
N ARG A 196 -17.16 -2.68 19.56
CA ARG A 196 -17.01 -2.57 21.02
C ARG A 196 -15.57 -2.83 21.48
N ARG A 197 -14.85 -3.74 20.81
CA ARG A 197 -13.43 -4.03 21.11
C ARG A 197 -12.50 -2.91 20.65
N CYS A 198 -12.79 -2.26 19.53
CA CYS A 198 -11.93 -1.21 18.95
C CYS A 198 -12.01 0.12 19.70
N GLY A 199 -13.11 0.40 20.44
CA GLY A 199 -13.33 1.68 21.09
C GLY A 199 -13.51 2.83 20.08
N GLU A 200 -13.23 4.05 20.52
CA GLU A 200 -13.51 5.28 19.77
C GLU A 200 -12.50 5.60 18.65
N ARG A 201 -11.48 4.78 18.44
CA ARG A 201 -10.38 5.03 17.49
C ARG A 201 -10.29 3.91 16.48
N LEU A 202 -11.20 3.90 15.52
CA LEU A 202 -11.14 3.01 14.38
C LEU A 202 -10.45 3.72 13.23
N ILE A 203 -9.31 3.17 12.80
CA ILE A 203 -8.64 3.52 11.55
C ILE A 203 -9.01 2.43 10.54
N PHE A 204 -9.29 2.81 9.32
CA PHE A 204 -9.53 1.86 8.25
C PHE A 204 -8.80 2.27 6.97
N GLU A 205 -8.45 1.28 6.18
CA GLU A 205 -7.93 1.42 4.82
C GLU A 205 -8.79 0.61 3.88
N THR A 206 -9.05 1.12 2.70
CA THR A 206 -9.90 0.43 1.72
C THR A 206 -9.14 0.27 0.42
N HIS A 207 -9.14 -0.95 -0.09
CA HIS A 207 -8.45 -1.34 -1.29
C HIS A 207 -9.42 -1.98 -2.27
N TRP A 208 -9.44 -1.53 -3.52
CA TRP A 208 -10.17 -2.21 -4.57
C TRP A 208 -9.67 -3.64 -4.75
N LEU A 209 -10.58 -4.59 -4.98
CA LEU A 209 -10.25 -5.99 -5.31
C LEU A 209 -10.50 -6.27 -6.79
N GLU A 210 -11.77 -6.44 -7.12
CA GLU A 210 -12.23 -6.66 -8.51
C GLU A 210 -13.68 -6.20 -8.64
N LYS A 211 -14.07 -5.71 -9.83
CA LYS A 211 -15.47 -5.48 -10.22
C LYS A 211 -16.34 -4.91 -9.10
N SER A 212 -16.09 -3.72 -8.66
CA SER A 212 -16.81 -3.06 -7.58
C SER A 212 -16.64 -3.66 -6.16
N LYS A 213 -15.83 -4.68 -5.98
CA LYS A 213 -15.50 -5.20 -4.65
C LYS A 213 -14.31 -4.48 -4.05
N ALA A 214 -14.35 -4.30 -2.74
CA ALA A 214 -13.23 -3.76 -2.00
C ALA A 214 -12.97 -4.56 -0.72
N LEU A 215 -11.71 -4.54 -0.29
CA LEU A 215 -11.26 -5.02 1.00
C LEU A 215 -11.11 -3.84 1.93
N ILE A 216 -11.81 -3.84 3.03
CA ILE A 216 -11.64 -2.86 4.10
C ILE A 216 -10.82 -3.53 5.20
N MET A 217 -9.69 -2.93 5.52
CA MET A 217 -8.87 -3.30 6.67
C MET A 217 -9.20 -2.39 7.84
N TYR A 218 -9.46 -2.95 8.98
CA TYR A 218 -9.70 -2.23 10.22
C TYR A 218 -8.52 -2.40 11.16
N GLU A 219 -7.92 -1.31 11.57
CA GLU A 219 -6.92 -1.30 12.64
C GLU A 219 -7.58 -0.92 13.96
N ALA A 220 -7.49 -1.83 14.94
CA ALA A 220 -7.93 -1.60 16.30
C ALA A 220 -6.74 -1.56 17.24
N ARG A 221 -6.56 -0.47 17.95
CA ARG A 221 -5.41 -0.29 18.85
C ARG A 221 -5.33 -1.39 19.92
N GLY A 222 -4.35 -2.29 19.77
CA GLY A 222 -4.08 -3.38 20.71
C GLY A 222 -4.75 -4.71 20.40
N TRP A 223 -5.39 -4.86 19.22
CA TRP A 223 -6.07 -6.08 18.77
C TRP A 223 -5.58 -6.51 17.40
N ASN A 224 -5.92 -7.74 17.01
CA ASN A 224 -5.67 -8.22 15.66
C ASN A 224 -6.50 -7.39 14.66
N GLU A 225 -5.93 -7.14 13.50
CA GLU A 225 -6.62 -6.48 12.42
C GLU A 225 -7.74 -7.37 11.88
N ALA A 226 -8.87 -6.75 11.57
CA ALA A 226 -9.97 -7.39 10.90
C ALA A 226 -10.10 -6.87 9.48
N PHE A 227 -10.58 -7.74 8.60
CA PHE A 227 -10.77 -7.47 7.19
C PHE A 227 -12.21 -7.76 6.80
N GLN A 228 -12.80 -6.88 6.03
CA GLN A 228 -14.14 -7.05 5.50
C GLN A 228 -14.12 -6.90 3.98
N VAL A 229 -14.64 -7.89 3.29
CA VAL A 229 -14.94 -7.77 1.86
C VAL A 229 -16.31 -7.12 1.72
N VAL A 230 -16.37 -6.08 0.91
CA VAL A 230 -17.61 -5.35 0.62
C VAL A 230 -17.84 -5.30 -0.88
N ASP A 231 -19.10 -5.28 -1.28
CA ASP A 231 -19.52 -5.06 -2.65
C ASP A 231 -20.15 -3.68 -2.78
N PHE A 232 -19.63 -2.86 -3.68
CA PHE A 232 -20.24 -1.60 -4.08
C PHE A 232 -21.23 -1.91 -5.22
N GLU A 233 -22.43 -2.43 -4.90
CA GLU A 233 -23.49 -2.68 -5.91
C GLU A 233 -23.74 -1.42 -6.72
N THR A 234 -23.73 -0.28 -6.06
CA THR A 234 -23.59 1.06 -6.61
C THR A 234 -22.68 1.84 -5.68
N ILE A 235 -22.18 2.99 -6.14
CA ILE A 235 -21.33 3.82 -5.27
C ILE A 235 -22.04 4.27 -3.98
N ASP A 236 -23.37 4.20 -3.94
CA ASP A 236 -24.20 4.58 -2.79
C ASP A 236 -24.66 3.39 -1.94
N LYS A 237 -24.40 2.16 -2.39
CA LYS A 237 -24.88 0.96 -1.73
C LYS A 237 -23.74 -0.03 -1.54
N ILE A 238 -23.25 -0.09 -0.32
CA ILE A 238 -22.18 -1.00 0.09
C ILE A 238 -22.82 -2.19 0.80
N THR A 239 -22.59 -3.39 0.32
CA THR A 239 -23.08 -4.63 0.94
C THR A 239 -21.91 -5.43 1.49
N PRO A 240 -21.79 -5.61 2.82
CA PRO A 240 -20.77 -6.45 3.42
C PRO A 240 -20.98 -7.93 3.05
N SER A 241 -19.90 -8.65 2.74
CA SER A 241 -19.99 -10.09 2.44
C SER A 241 -19.28 -10.94 3.50
N VAL A 242 -17.99 -10.80 3.65
CA VAL A 242 -17.17 -11.64 4.53
C VAL A 242 -16.39 -10.77 5.50
N LEU A 243 -16.37 -11.17 6.77
CA LEU A 243 -15.52 -10.59 7.81
C LEU A 243 -14.57 -11.68 8.33
N TYR A 244 -13.29 -11.41 8.37
CA TYR A 244 -12.27 -12.31 8.93
C TYR A 244 -11.17 -11.54 9.67
N GLU A 245 -10.45 -12.22 10.53
CA GLU A 245 -9.31 -11.70 11.28
C GLU A 245 -8.06 -12.51 10.90
N ILE A 246 -6.89 -11.87 10.92
CA ILE A 246 -5.62 -12.59 10.83
C ILE A 246 -5.08 -12.86 12.23
N PRO A 247 -4.28 -13.93 12.43
CA PRO A 247 -3.86 -14.35 13.77
C PRO A 247 -2.71 -13.51 14.36
N TYR A 248 -2.29 -12.45 13.66
CA TYR A 248 -1.14 -11.63 14.02
C TYR A 248 -1.48 -10.15 14.01
N ARG A 249 -0.74 -9.36 14.80
CA ARG A 249 -0.78 -7.90 14.72
C ARG A 249 0.09 -7.42 13.56
N MET A 250 -0.46 -6.57 12.70
CA MET A 250 0.30 -5.96 11.61
C MET A 250 1.18 -4.81 12.10
N ASN A 251 2.36 -4.69 11.48
CA ASN A 251 3.29 -3.59 11.68
C ASN A 251 3.38 -2.66 10.46
N SER A 252 2.72 -3.03 9.37
CA SER A 252 2.69 -2.25 8.13
C SER A 252 1.30 -2.34 7.54
N GLY A 253 0.95 -1.38 6.67
CA GLY A 253 -0.19 -1.53 5.78
C GLY A 253 -0.05 -2.76 4.88
N ILE A 254 -1.13 -3.17 4.24
CA ILE A 254 -1.12 -4.31 3.32
C ILE A 254 -0.51 -3.92 1.96
N ARG A 255 0.11 -4.91 1.32
CA ARG A 255 0.47 -4.87 -0.10
C ARG A 255 -0.42 -5.85 -0.84
N LEU A 256 -1.07 -5.41 -1.91
CA LEU A 256 -1.87 -6.29 -2.75
C LEU A 256 -1.05 -6.81 -3.92
N SER A 257 -1.30 -8.07 -4.29
CA SER A 257 -0.83 -8.60 -5.58
C SER A 257 -1.52 -7.85 -6.73
N LYS A 258 -0.92 -7.83 -7.92
CA LYS A 258 -1.48 -7.14 -9.10
C LYS A 258 -2.89 -7.62 -9.44
N ASN A 259 -3.12 -8.93 -9.34
CA ASN A 259 -4.45 -9.52 -9.54
C ASN A 259 -5.38 -9.36 -8.33
N ARG A 260 -4.90 -8.73 -7.26
CA ARG A 260 -5.60 -8.43 -6.01
C ARG A 260 -6.21 -9.63 -5.27
N LYS A 261 -5.79 -10.85 -5.62
CA LYS A 261 -6.24 -12.08 -4.96
C LYS A 261 -5.54 -12.31 -3.63
N TYR A 262 -4.35 -11.74 -3.46
CA TYR A 262 -3.54 -11.92 -2.26
C TYR A 262 -3.18 -10.58 -1.65
N ALA A 263 -3.09 -10.58 -0.33
CA ALA A 263 -2.52 -9.49 0.45
C ALA A 263 -1.32 -10.00 1.24
N ALA A 264 -0.31 -9.15 1.37
CA ALA A 264 0.86 -9.41 2.19
C ALA A 264 1.04 -8.29 3.21
N CYS A 265 1.50 -8.64 4.40
CA CYS A 265 1.87 -7.71 5.44
C CYS A 265 3.09 -8.18 6.23
N ILE A 266 3.68 -7.24 6.96
CA ILE A 266 4.64 -7.58 8.02
C ILE A 266 3.85 -7.67 9.31
N ALA A 267 3.80 -8.87 9.87
CA ALA A 267 3.11 -9.15 11.11
C ALA A 267 4.09 -9.37 12.25
N SER A 268 3.68 -9.07 13.47
CA SER A 268 4.46 -9.27 14.68
C SER A 268 3.74 -10.21 15.64
N ASP A 269 4.53 -11.03 16.26
CA ASP A 269 4.13 -11.87 17.37
C ASP A 269 4.99 -11.52 18.60
N PHE A 270 4.33 -11.19 19.71
CA PHE A 270 5.04 -10.87 20.94
C PHE A 270 5.01 -12.05 21.89
N HIS A 271 6.15 -12.70 22.06
CA HIS A 271 6.32 -13.76 23.04
C HIS A 271 6.64 -13.18 24.41
N GLU A 272 5.66 -13.09 25.31
CA GLU A 272 5.82 -12.55 26.67
C GLU A 272 6.91 -13.28 27.45
N GLU A 273 6.99 -14.61 27.37
CA GLU A 273 7.99 -15.41 28.07
C GLU A 273 9.44 -15.11 27.64
N LYS A 274 9.63 -14.81 26.33
CA LYS A 274 10.95 -14.53 25.76
C LYS A 274 11.29 -13.06 25.73
N ARG A 275 10.32 -12.16 25.99
CA ARG A 275 10.41 -10.70 25.77
C ARG A 275 10.96 -10.36 24.38
N LYS A 276 10.59 -11.15 23.39
CA LYS A 276 11.07 -11.04 22.01
C LYS A 276 9.90 -10.80 21.08
N VAL A 277 10.05 -9.83 20.20
CA VAL A 277 9.17 -9.63 19.06
C VAL A 277 9.74 -10.42 17.88
N GLU A 278 8.96 -11.31 17.33
CA GLU A 278 9.29 -12.01 16.09
C GLU A 278 8.47 -11.42 14.96
N GLN A 279 9.10 -11.20 13.82
CA GLN A 279 8.44 -10.66 12.64
C GLN A 279 8.15 -11.76 11.64
N ARG A 280 7.00 -11.64 10.98
CA ARG A 280 6.56 -12.58 9.95
C ARG A 280 6.18 -11.81 8.69
N ALA A 281 6.65 -12.28 7.53
CA ALA A 281 6.00 -11.98 6.28
C ALA A 281 4.80 -12.90 6.14
N TYR A 282 3.60 -12.33 6.10
CA TYR A 282 2.36 -13.07 6.07
C TYR A 282 1.58 -12.78 4.80
N VAL A 283 1.17 -13.82 4.08
CA VAL A 283 0.35 -13.72 2.87
C VAL A 283 -0.96 -14.46 3.10
N PHE A 284 -2.05 -13.82 2.72
CA PHE A 284 -3.39 -14.39 2.80
C PHE A 284 -4.23 -14.07 1.57
N GLN A 285 -5.25 -14.86 1.33
CA GLN A 285 -6.24 -14.57 0.29
C GLN A 285 -7.14 -13.42 0.73
N THR A 286 -7.39 -12.49 -0.17
CA THR A 286 -8.16 -11.27 0.15
C THR A 286 -9.65 -11.52 0.39
N HIS A 287 -10.20 -12.61 -0.14
CA HIS A 287 -11.64 -12.85 -0.09
C HIS A 287 -12.10 -13.63 1.17
N ASP A 288 -11.23 -14.38 1.82
CA ASP A 288 -11.59 -15.24 2.97
C ASP A 288 -10.53 -15.27 4.08
N GLY A 289 -9.39 -14.59 3.90
CA GLY A 289 -8.31 -14.56 4.87
C GLY A 289 -7.49 -15.84 4.96
N GLN A 290 -7.69 -16.81 4.04
CA GLN A 290 -6.93 -18.06 4.09
C GLN A 290 -5.43 -17.79 3.96
N ALA A 291 -4.67 -18.26 4.97
CA ALA A 291 -3.22 -18.14 4.97
C ALA A 291 -2.59 -18.89 3.78
N LYS A 292 -1.63 -18.27 3.12
CA LYS A 292 -0.84 -18.86 2.03
C LYS A 292 0.64 -18.94 2.38
N LEU A 293 1.14 -18.01 3.16
CA LEU A 293 2.53 -17.98 3.61
C LEU A 293 2.61 -17.38 5.01
N SER A 294 3.43 -17.98 5.86
CA SER A 294 3.86 -17.39 7.12
C SER A 294 5.36 -17.66 7.28
N ARG A 295 6.19 -16.65 6.98
CA ARG A 295 7.66 -16.74 7.03
C ARG A 295 8.21 -15.95 8.19
N LEU A 296 8.79 -16.64 9.17
CA LEU A 296 9.46 -16.04 10.31
C LEU A 296 10.85 -15.57 9.93
N MET A 297 11.19 -14.35 10.31
CA MET A 297 12.52 -13.75 10.15
C MET A 297 12.85 -12.90 11.39
N ASN A 298 14.14 -12.61 11.62
CA ASN A 298 14.51 -11.76 12.76
C ASN A 298 14.12 -10.30 12.49
N THR A 299 14.37 -9.82 11.28
CA THR A 299 14.04 -8.46 10.86
C THR A 299 13.48 -8.47 9.45
N ILE A 300 12.32 -7.83 9.26
CA ILE A 300 11.72 -7.59 7.95
C ILE A 300 11.58 -6.08 7.77
N TRP A 301 12.15 -5.53 6.70
CA TRP A 301 12.05 -4.11 6.36
C TRP A 301 10.88 -3.83 5.44
N ASN A 302 10.68 -4.68 4.43
CA ASN A 302 9.60 -4.51 3.45
C ASN A 302 9.20 -5.83 2.81
N VAL A 303 7.97 -5.87 2.30
CA VAL A 303 7.43 -6.95 1.48
C VAL A 303 6.81 -6.38 0.21
N SER A 304 6.92 -7.08 -0.91
CA SER A 304 6.29 -6.71 -2.18
C SER A 304 5.98 -7.96 -3.00
N PHE A 305 4.94 -7.91 -3.82
CA PHE A 305 4.65 -8.98 -4.77
C PHE A 305 5.44 -8.81 -6.06
N LEU A 306 5.80 -9.93 -6.69
CA LEU A 306 6.03 -9.97 -8.13
C LEU A 306 4.67 -10.07 -8.82
N ASN A 307 4.45 -9.20 -9.81
CA ASN A 307 3.10 -8.95 -10.36
C ASN A 307 2.58 -10.06 -11.26
N GLU A 308 3.47 -10.79 -11.94
CA GLU A 308 3.12 -11.87 -12.88
C GLU A 308 3.24 -13.26 -12.24
N LYS A 309 3.75 -13.33 -11.02
CA LYS A 309 4.01 -14.58 -10.30
C LYS A 309 3.35 -14.53 -8.93
N ASP A 310 2.92 -15.69 -8.42
CA ASP A 310 2.51 -15.85 -7.04
C ASP A 310 3.77 -15.94 -6.15
N GLU A 311 4.56 -14.88 -6.14
CA GLU A 311 5.82 -14.78 -5.40
C GLU A 311 5.84 -13.52 -4.53
N LEU A 312 6.34 -13.66 -3.31
CA LEU A 312 6.59 -12.58 -2.38
C LEU A 312 8.09 -12.29 -2.30
N LEU A 313 8.44 -11.04 -2.50
CA LEU A 313 9.76 -10.51 -2.19
C LEU A 313 9.78 -10.02 -0.75
N ILE A 314 10.81 -10.39 -0.01
CA ILE A 314 11.02 -9.95 1.37
C ILE A 314 12.41 -9.34 1.45
N SER A 315 12.51 -8.14 1.99
CA SER A 315 13.79 -7.53 2.38
C SER A 315 13.90 -7.46 3.90
N GLY A 316 15.08 -7.77 4.43
CA GLY A 316 15.31 -7.82 5.87
C GLY A 316 16.75 -8.22 6.18
N ASP A 317 16.94 -9.10 7.18
CA ASP A 317 18.24 -9.71 7.47
C ASP A 317 18.80 -10.47 6.26
N ALA A 318 17.89 -11.03 5.45
CA ALA A 318 18.16 -11.61 4.14
C ALA A 318 17.15 -11.06 3.13
N ALA A 319 17.52 -11.09 1.86
CA ALA A 319 16.58 -10.82 0.78
C ALA A 319 16.13 -12.16 0.20
N GLU A 320 14.83 -12.42 0.26
CA GLU A 320 14.23 -13.69 -0.16
C GLU A 320 13.11 -13.44 -1.19
N SER A 321 12.99 -14.33 -2.17
CA SER A 321 11.79 -14.46 -3.00
C SER A 321 11.15 -15.81 -2.70
N ILE A 322 9.86 -15.82 -2.38
CA ILE A 322 9.14 -17.01 -1.95
C ILE A 322 7.91 -17.21 -2.83
N SER A 323 7.88 -18.34 -3.55
CA SER A 323 6.69 -18.76 -4.28
C SER A 323 5.66 -19.38 -3.32
N PHE A 324 4.41 -18.95 -3.45
CA PHE A 324 3.27 -19.47 -2.68
C PHE A 324 2.13 -19.98 -3.58
N ALA A 325 2.45 -20.33 -4.84
CA ALA A 325 1.50 -20.84 -5.83
C ALA A 325 0.70 -22.04 -5.32
N SER A 326 -0.56 -22.14 -5.74
CA SER A 326 -1.64 -22.96 -5.19
C SER A 326 -1.46 -24.50 -5.25
N ASP A 327 -0.45 -25.01 -5.92
CA ASP A 327 -0.31 -26.45 -6.18
C ASP A 327 0.71 -27.19 -5.29
N ALA A 328 1.34 -26.50 -4.38
CA ALA A 328 2.11 -27.15 -3.34
C ALA A 328 1.15 -27.79 -2.34
N LYS A 329 0.75 -29.05 -2.61
CA LYS A 329 0.32 -29.98 -1.57
C LYS A 329 1.49 -30.15 -0.62
N GLY A 330 1.54 -29.42 0.41
CA GLY A 330 2.57 -29.58 1.40
C GLY A 330 2.79 -28.32 2.20
N ASP A 331 2.41 -28.45 3.42
CA ASP A 331 2.90 -27.69 4.56
C ASP A 331 2.85 -26.17 4.44
N VAL A 332 1.69 -25.62 4.81
CA VAL A 332 1.69 -24.37 5.55
C VAL A 332 2.67 -24.60 6.70
N MET A 333 3.93 -24.19 6.54
CA MET A 333 4.85 -24.16 7.68
C MET A 333 4.28 -23.13 8.66
N ILE A 334 3.51 -23.62 9.59
CA ILE A 334 2.99 -22.90 10.74
C ILE A 334 4.13 -22.69 11.73
#